data_427a0d2b16f66e638497fdbca745f766
#
_entry.id   427a0d2b16f66e638497fdbca745f766
#
_cell.length_a   1.000
_cell.length_b   1.000
_cell.length_c   1.000
_cell.angle_alpha   90.00
_cell.angle_beta   90.00
_cell.angle_gamma   90.00
#
_symmetry.space_group_name_H-M   'P 1'
#
loop_
_entity.id
_entity.type
_entity.pdbx_description
1 polymer ?
#
loop_
_entity_poly.entity_id
_entity_poly.type
_entity_poly.pdbx_seq_one_letter_code
_entity_poly.pdbx_strand_id
1 'polypeptide(L)'
;MHKYLDSARVIDTRSVDEAREAVTRIYMSHNLEARRDGLDMRLNSVSGKHLTLGYLTYQAETELTMPPTEDCYIVNLTVAGQTHASRTDGAREVTVANARGVLLSPVQTNNVRWAPDAEQLHLKISRTGL
;
A
#
# COMPACT_ATOMS: atom_id res chain seq x y z
N MET A 1 -11.76 -13.69 -7.12
CA MET A 1 -11.05 -12.65 -6.36
C MET A 1 -10.46 -13.25 -5.09
N HIS A 2 -9.17 -13.07 -4.90
CA HIS A 2 -8.49 -13.55 -3.69
C HIS A 2 -8.59 -12.49 -2.59
N LYS A 3 -9.00 -12.91 -1.39
CA LYS A 3 -9.05 -12.02 -0.23
C LYS A 3 -8.10 -12.55 0.82
N TYR A 4 -6.89 -12.00 0.81
CA TYR A 4 -5.88 -12.36 1.78
C TYR A 4 -6.18 -11.73 3.12
N LEU A 5 -5.90 -12.46 4.20
CA LEU A 5 -6.10 -11.99 5.58
C LEU A 5 -7.55 -11.56 5.87
N ASP A 6 -8.50 -12.27 5.30
CA ASP A 6 -9.92 -11.90 5.34
C ASP A 6 -10.49 -11.86 6.76
N SER A 7 -9.96 -12.68 7.68
CA SER A 7 -10.36 -12.69 9.09
C SER A 7 -9.77 -11.53 9.91
N ALA A 8 -8.87 -10.74 9.32
CA ALA A 8 -8.17 -9.64 9.99
C ALA A 8 -8.57 -8.28 9.41
N ARG A 9 -9.86 -8.08 9.14
CA ARG A 9 -10.38 -6.83 8.56
C ARG A 9 -10.13 -5.64 9.47
N VAL A 10 -9.46 -4.61 8.96
CA VAL A 10 -9.29 -3.32 9.64
C VAL A 10 -10.42 -2.38 9.25
N ILE A 11 -10.67 -2.22 7.95
CA ILE A 11 -11.70 -1.33 7.45
C ILE A 11 -12.14 -1.73 6.05
N ASP A 12 -13.38 -1.36 5.73
CA ASP A 12 -14.00 -1.48 4.43
C ASP A 12 -14.78 -0.18 4.25
N THR A 13 -14.36 0.68 3.33
CA THR A 13 -14.93 2.03 3.22
C THR A 13 -14.95 2.55 1.79
N ARG A 14 -15.89 3.43 1.51
CA ARG A 14 -15.98 4.18 0.26
C ARG A 14 -15.54 5.63 0.44
N SER A 15 -15.14 6.02 1.63
CA SER A 15 -14.68 7.37 1.95
C SER A 15 -13.17 7.49 1.75
N VAL A 16 -12.74 8.46 0.93
CA VAL A 16 -11.31 8.74 0.71
C VAL A 16 -10.65 9.13 2.03
N ASP A 17 -11.31 9.93 2.85
CA ASP A 17 -10.76 10.38 4.13
C ASP A 17 -10.56 9.22 5.11
N GLU A 18 -11.56 8.33 5.23
CA GLU A 18 -11.44 7.15 6.07
C GLU A 18 -10.36 6.19 5.57
N ALA A 19 -10.25 6.03 4.24
CA ALA A 19 -9.22 5.20 3.64
C ALA A 19 -7.83 5.73 3.97
N ARG A 20 -7.62 7.05 3.82
CA ARG A 20 -6.34 7.69 4.14
C ARG A 20 -5.99 7.52 5.61
N GLU A 21 -6.95 7.74 6.51
CA GLU A 21 -6.72 7.58 7.95
C GLU A 21 -6.32 6.16 8.32
N ALA A 22 -6.99 5.16 7.75
CA ALA A 22 -6.69 3.76 8.04
C ALA A 22 -5.28 3.38 7.58
N VAL A 23 -4.90 3.77 6.37
CA VAL A 23 -3.57 3.47 5.83
C VAL A 23 -2.49 4.21 6.60
N THR A 24 -2.76 5.45 7.01
CA THR A 24 -1.83 6.23 7.83
C THR A 24 -1.58 5.53 9.17
N ARG A 25 -2.63 5.04 9.81
CA ARG A 25 -2.53 4.38 11.12
C ARG A 25 -1.76 3.05 11.04
N ILE A 26 -1.96 2.28 9.97
CA ILE A 26 -1.33 0.96 9.83
C ILE A 26 0.08 1.08 9.27
N TYR A 27 0.31 1.97 8.31
CA TYR A 27 1.59 2.08 7.62
C TYR A 27 2.33 3.37 7.94
N MET A 28 1.89 4.49 7.39
CA MET A 28 2.54 5.79 7.60
C MET A 28 1.73 6.91 6.95
N SER A 29 2.02 8.15 7.34
CA SER A 29 1.43 9.33 6.72
C SER A 29 1.74 9.39 5.23
N HIS A 30 0.75 9.80 4.45
CA HIS A 30 0.87 9.90 3.00
C HIS A 30 -0.21 10.82 2.45
N ASN A 31 -0.06 11.24 1.20
CA ASN A 31 -1.14 11.86 0.45
C ASN A 31 -1.84 10.80 -0.37
N LEU A 32 -3.15 10.86 -0.38
CA LEU A 32 -3.98 9.92 -1.13
C LEU A 32 -4.90 10.68 -2.07
N GLU A 33 -4.78 10.40 -3.36
CA GLU A 33 -5.69 10.90 -4.38
C GLU A 33 -6.38 9.70 -5.02
N ALA A 34 -7.70 9.70 -5.05
CA ALA A 34 -8.46 8.60 -5.61
C ALA A 34 -9.71 9.15 -6.30
N ARG A 35 -10.18 8.43 -7.30
CA ARG A 35 -11.48 8.72 -7.90
C ARG A 35 -12.55 8.36 -6.87
N ARG A 36 -13.35 9.36 -6.46
CA ARG A 36 -14.34 9.18 -5.41
C ARG A 36 -15.48 8.25 -5.84
N ASP A 37 -15.88 8.35 -7.10
CA ASP A 37 -16.85 7.43 -7.68
C ASP A 37 -16.15 6.09 -7.96
N GLY A 38 -16.67 5.05 -7.36
CA GLY A 38 -16.09 3.71 -7.51
C GLY A 38 -15.07 3.32 -6.46
N LEU A 39 -14.67 4.22 -5.57
CA LEU A 39 -13.79 3.85 -4.46
C LEU A 39 -14.51 2.86 -3.54
N ASP A 40 -13.89 1.72 -3.32
CA ASP A 40 -14.35 0.70 -2.38
C ASP A 40 -13.11 0.06 -1.79
N MET A 41 -12.56 0.73 -0.78
CA MET A 41 -11.28 0.37 -0.17
C MET A 41 -11.47 -0.70 0.87
N ARG A 42 -10.57 -1.66 0.85
CA ARG A 42 -10.52 -2.73 1.84
C ARG A 42 -9.10 -2.90 2.33
N LEU A 43 -8.94 -2.91 3.65
CA LEU A 43 -7.66 -3.10 4.31
C LEU A 43 -7.80 -4.18 5.36
N ASN A 44 -6.99 -5.24 5.22
CA ASN A 44 -6.83 -6.30 6.20
C ASN A 44 -5.40 -6.25 6.71
N SER A 45 -5.19 -6.45 8.00
CA SER A 45 -3.84 -6.34 8.56
C SER A 45 -3.68 -7.15 9.83
N VAL A 46 -2.51 -7.79 9.95
CA VAL A 46 -2.06 -8.48 11.16
C VAL A 46 -0.71 -7.91 11.55
N SER A 47 -0.59 -7.49 12.81
CA SER A 47 0.65 -6.89 13.31
C SER A 47 1.24 -7.69 14.46
N GLY A 48 2.56 -7.91 14.40
CA GLY A 48 3.37 -8.38 15.52
C GLY A 48 4.19 -7.22 16.08
N LYS A 49 5.19 -7.55 16.89
CA LYS A 49 6.03 -6.53 17.55
C LYS A 49 6.81 -5.66 16.56
N HIS A 50 7.36 -6.28 15.52
CA HIS A 50 8.22 -5.60 14.55
C HIS A 50 7.77 -5.75 13.11
N LEU A 51 6.67 -6.46 12.89
CA LEU A 51 6.24 -6.87 11.57
C LEU A 51 4.74 -6.62 11.42
N THR A 52 4.36 -6.02 10.30
CA THR A 52 2.95 -5.89 9.90
C THR A 52 2.79 -6.50 8.51
N LEU A 53 1.81 -7.38 8.38
CA LEU A 53 1.41 -7.94 7.10
C LEU A 53 0.04 -7.39 6.76
N GLY A 54 -0.12 -6.82 5.57
CA GLY A 54 -1.37 -6.21 5.16
C GLY A 54 -1.79 -6.61 3.76
N TYR A 55 -3.08 -6.49 3.51
CA TYR A 55 -3.69 -6.66 2.20
C TYR A 55 -4.57 -5.45 1.93
N LEU A 56 -4.39 -4.82 0.77
CA LEU A 56 -5.03 -3.55 0.46
C LEU A 56 -5.57 -3.55 -0.97
N THR A 57 -6.81 -3.09 -1.13
CA THR A 57 -7.42 -2.80 -2.42
C THR A 57 -8.15 -1.47 -2.36
N TYR A 58 -8.20 -0.75 -3.46
CA TYR A 58 -8.95 0.51 -3.57
C TYR A 58 -10.13 0.42 -4.53
N GLN A 59 -10.05 -0.43 -5.53
CA GLN A 59 -11.05 -0.60 -6.60
C GLN A 59 -11.35 0.69 -7.38
N ALA A 60 -10.40 1.61 -7.41
CA ALA A 60 -10.45 2.85 -8.15
C ALA A 60 -9.03 3.27 -8.50
N GLU A 61 -8.86 4.06 -9.56
CA GLU A 61 -7.56 4.67 -9.82
C GLU A 61 -7.14 5.48 -8.61
N THR A 62 -5.95 5.20 -8.09
CA THR A 62 -5.47 5.76 -6.83
C THR A 62 -4.00 6.09 -6.94
N GLU A 63 -3.61 7.21 -6.35
CA GLU A 63 -2.21 7.62 -6.27
C GLU A 63 -1.86 7.95 -4.83
N LEU A 64 -0.80 7.31 -4.33
CA LEU A 64 -0.26 7.57 -3.01
C LEU A 64 1.11 8.21 -3.15
N THR A 65 1.33 9.29 -2.43
CA THR A 65 2.65 9.92 -2.32
C THR A 65 3.07 9.88 -0.86
N MET A 66 4.21 9.27 -0.60
CA MET A 66 4.72 9.03 0.74
C MET A 66 6.09 9.64 0.92
N PRO A 67 6.36 10.30 2.08
CA PRO A 67 7.72 10.70 2.41
C PRO A 67 8.61 9.46 2.56
N PRO A 68 9.94 9.65 2.68
CA PRO A 68 10.86 8.54 2.95
C PRO A 68 10.39 7.71 4.15
N THR A 69 10.53 6.39 4.07
CA THR A 69 10.02 5.50 5.12
C THR A 69 10.88 5.48 6.39
N GLU A 70 12.02 6.10 6.38
CA GLU A 70 13.02 6.30 7.46
C GLU A 70 13.10 5.23 8.56
N ASP A 71 12.02 5.02 9.29
CA ASP A 71 11.98 4.14 10.47
C ASP A 71 11.51 2.72 10.17
N CYS A 72 11.22 2.41 8.93
CA CYS A 72 10.74 1.09 8.57
C CYS A 72 11.08 0.75 7.13
N TYR A 73 10.91 -0.52 6.80
CA TYR A 73 10.98 -1.02 5.42
C TYR A 73 9.59 -1.50 5.02
N ILE A 74 9.11 -1.06 3.86
CA ILE A 74 7.82 -1.50 3.33
C ILE A 74 8.06 -2.14 1.97
N VAL A 75 7.67 -3.41 1.85
CA VAL A 75 7.71 -4.15 0.59
C VAL A 75 6.29 -4.28 0.08
N ASN A 76 6.07 -3.86 -1.16
CA ASN A 76 4.78 -4.00 -1.84
C ASN A 76 4.86 -5.16 -2.83
N LEU A 77 3.92 -6.10 -2.72
CA LEU A 77 3.81 -7.21 -3.66
C LEU A 77 2.43 -7.14 -4.31
N THR A 78 2.40 -6.87 -5.62
CA THR A 78 1.15 -6.85 -6.37
C THR A 78 0.71 -8.28 -6.65
N VAL A 79 -0.49 -8.65 -6.19
CA VAL A 79 -1.04 -10.00 -6.35
C VAL A 79 -2.14 -10.06 -7.39
N ALA A 80 -2.68 -8.91 -7.80
CA ALA A 80 -3.63 -8.79 -8.90
C ALA A 80 -3.51 -7.39 -9.49
N GLY A 81 -3.79 -7.24 -10.78
CA GLY A 81 -3.74 -5.94 -11.44
C GLY A 81 -2.32 -5.40 -11.59
N GLN A 82 -2.19 -4.09 -11.58
CA GLN A 82 -0.94 -3.41 -11.89
C GLN A 82 -0.76 -2.16 -11.03
N THR A 83 0.48 -1.91 -10.61
CA THR A 83 0.86 -0.67 -9.94
C THR A 83 2.13 -0.11 -10.57
N HIS A 84 2.29 1.22 -10.48
CA HIS A 84 3.46 1.94 -10.94
C HIS A 84 4.09 2.66 -9.76
N ALA A 85 5.30 2.28 -9.39
CA ALA A 85 6.05 2.93 -8.32
C ALA A 85 7.14 3.81 -8.91
N SER A 86 7.36 4.99 -8.33
CA SER A 86 8.44 5.87 -8.72
C SER A 86 9.01 6.57 -7.49
N ARG A 87 10.25 7.08 -7.61
CA ARG A 87 10.95 7.80 -6.56
C ARG A 87 11.48 9.11 -7.10
N THR A 88 11.78 10.04 -6.19
CA THR A 88 12.31 11.37 -6.57
C THR A 88 13.64 11.31 -7.32
N ASP A 89 14.40 10.23 -7.19
CA ASP A 89 15.64 10.03 -7.96
C ASP A 89 15.39 9.58 -9.41
N GLY A 90 14.12 9.44 -9.81
CA GLY A 90 13.73 9.01 -11.16
C GLY A 90 13.59 7.52 -11.34
N ALA A 91 13.93 6.71 -10.34
CA ALA A 91 13.75 5.26 -10.42
C ALA A 91 12.26 4.92 -10.54
N ARG A 92 11.92 3.98 -11.42
CA ARG A 92 10.55 3.58 -11.70
C ARG A 92 10.45 2.07 -11.78
N GLU A 93 9.32 1.54 -11.31
CA GLU A 93 9.04 0.13 -11.34
C GLU A 93 7.55 -0.09 -11.64
N VAL A 94 7.27 -0.95 -12.60
CA VAL A 94 5.91 -1.40 -12.89
C VAL A 94 5.78 -2.82 -12.37
N THR A 95 4.80 -3.06 -11.51
CA THR A 95 4.57 -4.40 -10.96
C THR A 95 3.22 -4.93 -11.41
N VAL A 96 3.23 -6.16 -11.89
CA VAL A 96 2.04 -6.92 -12.23
C VAL A 96 1.94 -8.12 -11.30
N ALA A 97 0.77 -8.75 -11.28
CA ALA A 97 0.52 -9.88 -10.39
C ALA A 97 1.60 -10.95 -10.46
N ASN A 98 2.08 -11.36 -9.29
CA ASN A 98 3.04 -12.46 -9.10
C ASN A 98 4.41 -12.25 -9.78
N ALA A 99 4.77 -11.02 -10.12
CA ALA A 99 6.04 -10.75 -10.78
C ALA A 99 7.16 -10.55 -9.77
N ARG A 100 7.12 -9.46 -9.00
CA ARG A 100 8.14 -9.17 -7.98
C ARG A 100 7.65 -8.10 -7.02
N GLY A 101 8.29 -8.03 -5.85
CA GLY A 101 8.01 -7.00 -4.88
C GLY A 101 8.79 -5.72 -5.16
N VAL A 102 8.29 -4.62 -4.63
CA VAL A 102 8.96 -3.31 -4.67
C VAL A 102 9.21 -2.85 -3.25
N LEU A 103 10.46 -2.55 -2.94
CA LEU A 103 10.85 -1.96 -1.67
C LEU A 103 10.69 -0.43 -1.78
N LEU A 104 9.87 0.15 -0.93
CA LEU A 104 9.75 1.60 -0.85
C LEU A 104 11.04 2.19 -0.28
N SER A 105 11.48 3.30 -0.87
CA SER A 105 12.75 3.92 -0.47
C SER A 105 12.68 4.49 0.95
N PRO A 106 13.68 4.21 1.80
CA PRO A 106 13.75 4.86 3.11
C PRO A 106 14.26 6.30 3.04
N VAL A 107 14.82 6.73 1.91
CA VAL A 107 15.47 8.05 1.78
C VAL A 107 14.87 8.95 0.69
N GLN A 108 14.01 8.41 -0.17
CA GLN A 108 13.37 9.15 -1.27
C GLN A 108 11.87 9.24 -1.04
N THR A 109 11.24 10.27 -1.59
CA THR A 109 9.77 10.31 -1.66
C THR A 109 9.32 9.23 -2.65
N ASN A 110 8.33 8.46 -2.24
CA ASN A 110 7.77 7.37 -3.03
C ASN A 110 6.41 7.78 -3.58
N ASN A 111 6.15 7.43 -4.84
CA ASN A 111 4.84 7.60 -5.46
C ASN A 111 4.38 6.25 -5.99
N VAL A 112 3.18 5.83 -5.65
CA VAL A 112 2.61 4.58 -6.13
C VAL A 112 1.25 4.86 -6.74
N ARG A 113 1.09 4.49 -8.01
CA ARG A 113 -0.17 4.64 -8.75
C ARG A 113 -0.78 3.26 -8.94
N TRP A 114 -2.04 3.13 -8.57
CA TRP A 114 -2.76 1.87 -8.58
C TRP A 114 -3.80 1.87 -9.70
N ALA A 115 -3.80 0.82 -10.53
CA ALA A 115 -4.93 0.55 -11.41
C ALA A 115 -6.15 0.13 -10.57
N PRO A 116 -7.38 0.29 -11.10
CA PRO A 116 -8.59 -0.05 -10.32
C PRO A 116 -8.66 -1.49 -9.85
N ASP A 117 -8.07 -2.42 -10.60
CA ASP A 117 -8.07 -3.85 -10.28
C ASP A 117 -6.85 -4.28 -9.45
N ALA A 118 -5.99 -3.35 -9.07
CA ALA A 118 -4.78 -3.70 -8.32
C ALA A 118 -5.09 -4.15 -6.90
N GLU A 119 -4.40 -5.22 -6.48
CA GLU A 119 -4.44 -5.74 -5.12
C GLU A 119 -3.00 -5.94 -4.67
N GLN A 120 -2.67 -5.49 -3.47
CA GLN A 120 -1.32 -5.64 -2.93
C GLN A 120 -1.31 -6.31 -1.57
N LEU A 121 -0.29 -7.16 -1.38
CA LEU A 121 0.17 -7.55 -0.06
C LEU A 121 1.32 -6.62 0.33
N HIS A 122 1.35 -6.22 1.59
CA HIS A 122 2.39 -5.35 2.13
C HIS A 122 3.06 -6.02 3.30
N LEU A 123 4.39 -5.88 3.34
CA LEU A 123 5.18 -6.29 4.48
C LEU A 123 5.89 -5.05 5.02
N LYS A 124 5.54 -4.66 6.24
CA LYS A 124 6.18 -3.55 6.93
C LYS A 124 7.05 -4.10 8.05
N ILE A 125 8.33 -3.76 8.04
CA ILE A 125 9.30 -4.21 9.03
C ILE A 125 9.88 -2.99 9.72
N SER A 126 9.81 -2.91 11.05
CA SER A 126 10.44 -1.81 11.77
C SER A 126 11.97 -1.95 11.70
N ARG A 127 12.69 -0.83 11.67
CA ARG A 127 14.16 -0.86 11.62
C ARG A 127 14.76 -1.59 12.80
N THR A 128 14.13 -1.52 13.96
CA THR A 128 14.60 -2.19 15.16
C THR A 128 14.33 -3.70 15.13
N GLY A 129 13.52 -4.18 14.20
CA GLY A 129 13.20 -5.58 14.04
C GLY A 129 14.17 -6.35 13.15
N LEU A 130 15.17 -5.68 12.59
CA LEU A 130 16.15 -6.31 11.70
C LEU A 130 17.43 -6.72 12.45
#